data_c7d9203c72b79421f77969b24896ebec
#
_entry.id   c7d9203c72b79421f77969b24896ebec
#
_cell.length_a   1.000
_cell.length_b   1.000
_cell.length_c   1.000
_cell.angle_alpha   90.00
_cell.angle_beta   90.00
_cell.angle_gamma   90.00
#
_symmetry.space_group_name_H-M   'P 1'
#
loop_
_entity.id
_entity.type
_entity.pdbx_description
1 polymer ?
#
loop_
_entity_poly.entity_id
_entity_poly.type
_entity_poly.pdbx_seq_one_letter_code
_entity_poly.pdbx_strand_id
1 'polypeptide(L)'
;MHKQLMLLIAAAMLAGCGTSSPIGLVDVQRIVANWPEYQGYQNQLISDERSIAARRESSSHKERDALDLQRKYTKVTDKLSQQIRDVAGKIATQRQLKLVLTREGIGYGGVDITADVEKALNITEKASPTPGR
;
A
#
# COMPACT_ATOMS: atom_id res chain seq x y z
N MET A 1 -38.88 -43.12 -3.78
CA MET A 1 -37.46 -42.81 -3.80
C MET A 1 -37.09 -41.60 -4.67
N HIS A 2 -37.81 -41.27 -5.73
CA HIS A 2 -37.53 -40.14 -6.64
C HIS A 2 -37.79 -38.73 -6.05
N LYS A 3 -38.73 -38.61 -5.07
CA LYS A 3 -39.05 -37.33 -4.42
C LYS A 3 -37.97 -36.80 -3.46
N GLN A 4 -37.20 -37.70 -2.86
CA GLN A 4 -36.10 -37.35 -1.96
C GLN A 4 -34.88 -36.85 -2.74
N LEU A 5 -34.65 -37.33 -3.96
CA LEU A 5 -33.54 -36.96 -4.81
C LEU A 5 -33.69 -35.52 -5.38
N MET A 6 -34.95 -35.10 -5.69
CA MET A 6 -35.21 -33.74 -6.15
C MET A 6 -35.02 -32.65 -5.09
N LEU A 7 -35.22 -32.99 -3.82
CA LEU A 7 -35.04 -32.03 -2.71
C LEU A 7 -33.58 -31.74 -2.44
N LEU A 8 -32.69 -32.71 -2.69
CA LEU A 8 -31.21 -32.53 -2.51
C LEU A 8 -30.59 -31.66 -3.61
N ILE A 9 -31.16 -31.64 -4.82
CA ILE A 9 -30.65 -30.82 -5.94
C ILE A 9 -31.05 -29.35 -5.77
N ALA A 10 -32.20 -29.05 -5.15
CA ALA A 10 -32.64 -27.69 -4.91
C ALA A 10 -31.84 -26.96 -3.83
N ALA A 11 -31.25 -27.70 -2.87
CA ALA A 11 -30.43 -27.13 -1.79
C ALA A 11 -29.02 -26.69 -2.24
N ALA A 12 -28.51 -27.22 -3.35
CA ALA A 12 -27.17 -26.92 -3.86
C ALA A 12 -27.08 -25.61 -4.65
N MET A 13 -28.20 -25.00 -5.00
CA MET A 13 -28.25 -23.75 -5.79
C MET A 13 -28.21 -22.47 -4.94
N LEU A 14 -28.21 -22.59 -3.63
CA LEU A 14 -28.12 -21.45 -2.68
C LEU A 14 -26.72 -21.17 -2.15
N ALA A 15 -25.70 -21.83 -2.69
CA ALA A 15 -24.31 -21.46 -2.45
C ALA A 15 -24.05 -20.12 -3.13
N GLY A 16 -24.33 -19.05 -2.40
CA GLY A 16 -24.39 -17.67 -2.83
C GLY A 16 -23.18 -17.25 -3.62
N CYS A 17 -23.42 -16.65 -4.77
CA CYS A 17 -22.51 -15.69 -5.36
C CYS A 17 -22.24 -14.56 -4.36
N GLY A 18 -21.27 -14.74 -3.50
CA GLY A 18 -20.64 -13.61 -2.84
C GLY A 18 -20.07 -12.75 -3.97
N THR A 19 -20.74 -11.65 -4.29
CA THR A 19 -20.23 -10.67 -5.25
C THR A 19 -18.99 -10.03 -4.63
N SER A 20 -17.84 -10.70 -4.76
CA SER A 20 -16.58 -10.08 -4.41
C SER A 20 -16.41 -8.88 -5.35
N SER A 21 -16.24 -7.70 -4.77
CA SER A 21 -15.97 -6.50 -5.56
C SER A 21 -14.76 -6.75 -6.46
N PRO A 22 -14.84 -6.46 -7.76
CA PRO A 22 -13.70 -6.61 -8.66
C PRO A 22 -12.61 -5.55 -8.45
N ILE A 23 -12.79 -4.65 -7.49
CA ILE A 23 -11.90 -3.53 -7.20
C ILE A 23 -11.18 -3.79 -5.88
N GLY A 24 -9.86 -3.76 -5.93
CA GLY A 24 -9.00 -3.75 -4.74
C GLY A 24 -8.73 -2.33 -4.27
N LEU A 25 -8.61 -2.15 -2.96
CA LEU A 25 -8.21 -0.90 -2.34
C LEU A 25 -6.91 -1.07 -1.56
N VAL A 26 -5.99 -0.12 -1.73
CA VAL A 26 -4.71 -0.07 -1.02
C VAL A 26 -4.58 1.27 -0.30
N ASP A 27 -4.38 1.22 1.01
CA ASP A 27 -4.06 2.39 1.83
C ASP A 27 -2.54 2.61 1.81
N VAL A 28 -2.09 3.45 0.86
CA VAL A 28 -0.67 3.76 0.69
C VAL A 28 -0.13 4.53 1.89
N GLN A 29 -0.93 5.40 2.52
CA GLN A 29 -0.50 6.16 3.70
C GLN A 29 -0.21 5.23 4.88
N ARG A 30 -1.07 4.25 5.11
CA ARG A 30 -0.86 3.22 6.13
C ARG A 30 0.42 2.42 5.85
N ILE A 31 0.64 1.99 4.60
CA ILE A 31 1.82 1.24 4.20
C ILE A 31 3.10 2.04 4.51
N VAL A 32 3.21 3.29 4.03
CA VAL A 32 4.41 4.10 4.23
C VAL A 32 4.63 4.48 5.70
N ALA A 33 3.55 4.67 6.47
CA ALA A 33 3.63 4.95 7.91
C ALA A 33 4.19 3.75 8.71
N ASN A 34 3.96 2.53 8.25
CA ASN A 34 4.43 1.31 8.90
C ASN A 34 5.71 0.73 8.28
N TRP A 35 6.20 1.28 7.17
CA TRP A 35 7.32 0.74 6.43
C TRP A 35 8.67 1.23 6.97
N PRO A 36 9.47 0.39 7.65
CA PRO A 36 10.73 0.82 8.25
C PRO A 36 11.73 1.39 7.23
N GLU A 37 11.78 0.80 6.02
CA GLU A 37 12.67 1.27 4.94
C GLU A 37 12.30 2.69 4.53
N TYR A 38 11.01 2.98 4.34
CA TYR A 38 10.55 4.33 4.01
C TYR A 38 10.86 5.34 5.12
N GLN A 39 10.61 4.97 6.38
CA GLN A 39 10.94 5.81 7.54
C GLN A 39 12.45 6.07 7.65
N GLY A 40 13.27 5.06 7.37
CA GLY A 40 14.72 5.21 7.32
C GLY A 40 15.16 6.25 6.29
N TYR A 41 14.59 6.22 5.09
CA TYR A 41 14.88 7.22 4.05
C TYR A 41 14.41 8.62 4.44
N GLN A 42 13.24 8.76 5.06
CA GLN A 42 12.76 10.07 5.54
C GLN A 42 13.68 10.66 6.60
N ASN A 43 14.11 9.85 7.56
CA ASN A 43 15.05 10.30 8.58
C ASN A 43 16.40 10.71 7.98
N GLN A 44 16.90 9.95 7.00
CA GLN A 44 18.13 10.28 6.30
C GLN A 44 18.02 11.58 5.51
N LEU A 45 16.88 11.81 4.82
CA LEU A 45 16.60 13.06 4.11
C LEU A 45 16.71 14.26 5.06
N ILE A 46 16.04 14.21 6.21
CA ILE A 46 16.08 15.28 7.21
C ILE A 46 17.51 15.53 7.70
N SER A 47 18.28 14.47 7.90
CA SER A 47 19.68 14.57 8.31
C SER A 47 20.56 15.22 7.24
N ASP A 48 20.40 14.80 5.97
CA ASP A 48 21.15 15.33 4.84
C ASP A 48 20.82 16.82 4.60
N GLU A 49 19.54 17.21 4.68
CA GLU A 49 19.09 18.61 4.58
C GLU A 49 19.73 19.50 5.66
N ARG A 50 19.71 19.03 6.91
CA ARG A 50 20.35 19.74 8.03
C ARG A 50 21.85 19.87 7.82
N SER A 51 22.50 18.84 7.30
CA SER A 51 23.93 18.85 6.99
C SER A 51 24.27 19.91 5.93
N ILE A 52 23.49 20.00 4.83
CA ILE A 52 23.66 21.02 3.78
C ILE A 52 23.48 22.42 4.37
N ALA A 53 22.43 22.62 5.17
CA ALA A 53 22.14 23.90 5.79
C ALA A 53 23.26 24.40 6.70
N ALA A 54 23.89 23.49 7.45
CA ALA A 54 24.95 23.81 8.42
C ALA A 54 26.32 24.09 7.79
N ARG A 55 26.56 23.72 6.54
CA ARG A 55 27.85 23.95 5.86
C ARG A 55 28.15 25.44 5.71
N ARG A 56 29.42 25.81 5.84
CA ARG A 56 29.90 27.18 5.59
C ARG A 56 30.27 27.37 4.12
N GLU A 57 29.32 27.16 3.24
CA GLU A 57 29.49 27.25 1.79
C GLU A 57 28.64 28.38 1.20
N SER A 58 28.93 28.75 -0.06
CA SER A 58 28.14 29.76 -0.77
C SER A 58 26.69 29.28 -0.99
N SER A 59 25.76 30.23 -1.10
CA SER A 59 24.34 29.90 -1.35
C SER A 59 24.15 29.05 -2.62
N SER A 60 24.94 29.33 -3.67
CA SER A 60 24.87 28.60 -4.93
C SER A 60 25.33 27.13 -4.80
N HIS A 61 26.29 26.83 -3.94
CA HIS A 61 26.70 25.45 -3.64
C HIS A 61 25.59 24.71 -2.88
N LYS A 62 25.06 25.32 -1.83
CA LYS A 62 23.95 24.74 -1.06
C LYS A 62 22.72 24.44 -1.91
N GLU A 63 22.39 25.33 -2.85
CA GLU A 63 21.26 25.15 -3.78
C GLU A 63 21.48 23.93 -4.69
N ARG A 64 22.67 23.76 -5.26
CA ARG A 64 23.01 22.58 -6.07
C ARG A 64 22.91 21.30 -5.26
N ASP A 65 23.49 21.28 -4.06
CA ASP A 65 23.46 20.12 -3.17
C ASP A 65 22.03 19.77 -2.77
N ALA A 66 21.18 20.76 -2.51
CA ALA A 66 19.76 20.55 -2.23
C ALA A 66 19.00 19.96 -3.42
N LEU A 67 19.27 20.42 -4.65
CA LEU A 67 18.68 19.88 -5.88
C LEU A 67 19.14 18.43 -6.12
N ASP A 68 20.40 18.13 -5.89
CA ASP A 68 20.92 16.76 -6.05
C ASP A 68 20.32 15.82 -4.99
N LEU A 69 20.18 16.30 -3.77
CA LEU A 69 19.50 15.60 -2.70
C LEU A 69 18.04 15.29 -3.08
N GLN A 70 17.31 16.29 -3.55
CA GLN A 70 15.94 16.12 -4.00
C GLN A 70 15.82 15.06 -5.10
N ARG A 71 16.70 15.11 -6.12
CA ARG A 71 16.72 14.09 -7.20
C ARG A 71 16.98 12.68 -6.66
N LYS A 72 17.92 12.56 -5.71
CA LYS A 72 18.24 11.28 -5.06
C LYS A 72 17.00 10.69 -4.38
N TYR A 73 16.30 11.50 -3.59
CA TYR A 73 15.14 11.04 -2.83
C TYR A 73 13.90 10.82 -3.70
N THR A 74 13.72 11.57 -4.77
CA THR A 74 12.68 11.29 -5.77
C THR A 74 12.86 9.89 -6.35
N LYS A 75 14.07 9.51 -6.74
CA LYS A 75 14.35 8.15 -7.26
C LYS A 75 14.05 7.05 -6.23
N VAL A 76 14.35 7.31 -4.96
CA VAL A 76 14.03 6.35 -3.89
C VAL A 76 12.52 6.22 -3.72
N THR A 77 11.80 7.33 -3.66
CA THR A 77 10.33 7.34 -3.53
C THR A 77 9.65 6.65 -4.71
N ASP A 78 10.14 6.88 -5.93
CA ASP A 78 9.65 6.21 -7.15
C ASP A 78 9.86 4.70 -7.06
N LYS A 79 11.05 4.26 -6.62
CA LYS A 79 11.34 2.83 -6.41
C LYS A 79 10.39 2.19 -5.41
N LEU A 80 10.17 2.83 -4.25
CA LEU A 80 9.25 2.32 -3.24
C LEU A 80 7.80 2.27 -3.73
N SER A 81 7.38 3.31 -4.45
CA SER A 81 6.06 3.35 -5.09
C SER A 81 5.89 2.24 -6.13
N GLN A 82 6.96 1.92 -6.88
CA GLN A 82 6.95 0.81 -7.82
C GLN A 82 6.81 -0.54 -7.10
N GLN A 83 7.52 -0.74 -5.99
CA GLN A 83 7.39 -1.96 -5.18
C GLN A 83 5.95 -2.19 -4.69
N ILE A 84 5.28 -1.13 -4.22
CA ILE A 84 3.86 -1.21 -3.82
C ILE A 84 3.00 -1.63 -5.01
N ARG A 85 3.18 -0.98 -6.18
CA ARG A 85 2.40 -1.29 -7.40
C ARG A 85 2.60 -2.73 -7.85
N ASP A 86 3.85 -3.21 -7.87
CA ASP A 86 4.18 -4.56 -8.32
C ASP A 86 3.57 -5.62 -7.41
N VAL A 87 3.64 -5.41 -6.09
CA VAL A 87 3.04 -6.31 -5.11
C VAL A 87 1.52 -6.27 -5.18
N ALA A 88 0.92 -5.08 -5.22
CA ALA A 88 -0.53 -4.93 -5.35
C ALA A 88 -1.06 -5.57 -6.64
N GLY A 89 -0.33 -5.45 -7.75
CA GLY A 89 -0.66 -6.10 -9.01
C GLY A 89 -0.64 -7.63 -8.94
N LYS A 90 0.35 -8.21 -8.26
CA LYS A 90 0.42 -9.66 -8.02
C LYS A 90 -0.77 -10.14 -7.18
N ILE A 91 -1.09 -9.42 -6.11
CA ILE A 91 -2.24 -9.74 -5.25
C ILE A 91 -3.55 -9.61 -6.01
N ALA A 92 -3.69 -8.56 -6.83
CA ALA A 92 -4.85 -8.37 -7.69
C ALA A 92 -5.08 -9.56 -8.63
N THR A 93 -4.02 -10.04 -9.28
CA THR A 93 -4.07 -11.21 -10.14
C THR A 93 -4.49 -12.47 -9.37
N GLN A 94 -3.90 -12.71 -8.20
CA GLN A 94 -4.23 -13.86 -7.35
C GLN A 94 -5.69 -13.85 -6.86
N ARG A 95 -6.22 -12.67 -6.58
CA ARG A 95 -7.60 -12.46 -6.10
C ARG A 95 -8.62 -12.20 -7.22
N GLN A 96 -8.19 -12.26 -8.48
CA GLN A 96 -9.04 -12.00 -9.66
C GLN A 96 -9.68 -10.59 -9.64
N LEU A 97 -8.96 -9.61 -9.06
CA LEU A 97 -9.37 -8.22 -9.07
C LEU A 97 -9.07 -7.61 -10.45
N LYS A 98 -9.98 -6.79 -10.95
CA LYS A 98 -9.84 -6.13 -12.27
C LYS A 98 -9.11 -4.80 -12.18
N LEU A 99 -9.12 -4.17 -11.01
CA LEU A 99 -8.56 -2.85 -10.76
C LEU A 99 -8.09 -2.75 -9.32
N VAL A 100 -6.99 -2.03 -9.11
CA VAL A 100 -6.55 -1.62 -7.77
C VAL A 100 -6.49 -0.11 -7.74
N LEU A 101 -7.09 0.48 -6.73
CA LEU A 101 -7.11 1.92 -6.48
C LEU A 101 -6.48 2.21 -5.11
N THR A 102 -5.98 3.42 -4.95
CA THR A 102 -5.64 3.92 -3.63
C THR A 102 -6.92 4.20 -2.84
N ARG A 103 -6.89 3.97 -1.53
CA ARG A 103 -8.04 4.17 -0.66
C ARG A 103 -8.46 5.63 -0.51
N GLU A 104 -7.53 6.54 -0.79
CA GLU A 104 -7.76 7.98 -0.67
C GLU A 104 -8.92 8.43 -1.57
N GLY A 105 -9.91 9.07 -0.95
CA GLY A 105 -11.10 9.59 -1.65
C GLY A 105 -12.19 8.55 -1.94
N ILE A 106 -12.02 7.28 -1.55
CA ILE A 106 -13.05 6.24 -1.71
C ILE A 106 -13.79 6.05 -0.40
N GLY A 107 -15.04 6.51 -0.36
CA GLY A 107 -15.87 6.45 0.85
C GLY A 107 -16.50 5.09 1.10
N TYR A 108 -16.75 4.28 0.04
CA TYR A 108 -17.46 3.00 0.15
C TYR A 108 -17.14 2.05 -1.00
N GLY A 109 -17.06 0.76 -0.69
CA GLY A 109 -16.89 -0.34 -1.67
C GLY A 109 -15.44 -0.77 -1.84
N GLY A 110 -15.23 -1.83 -2.63
CA GLY A 110 -13.93 -2.44 -2.86
C GLY A 110 -13.51 -3.46 -1.79
N VAL A 111 -12.46 -4.22 -2.10
CA VAL A 111 -11.81 -5.18 -1.20
C VAL A 111 -10.49 -4.57 -0.72
N ASP A 112 -10.34 -4.38 0.58
CA ASP A 112 -9.09 -3.91 1.16
C ASP A 112 -8.03 -5.00 1.06
N ILE A 113 -6.94 -4.72 0.34
CA ILE A 113 -5.79 -5.60 0.19
C ILE A 113 -4.53 -5.03 0.86
N THR A 114 -4.66 -3.97 1.65
CA THR A 114 -3.53 -3.27 2.30
C THR A 114 -2.69 -4.22 3.16
N ALA A 115 -3.34 -5.03 3.99
CA ALA A 115 -2.64 -5.99 4.86
C ALA A 115 -1.87 -7.06 4.06
N ASP A 116 -2.38 -7.49 2.90
CA ASP A 116 -1.66 -8.43 2.05
C ASP A 116 -0.44 -7.79 1.41
N VAL A 117 -0.55 -6.51 1.00
CA VAL A 117 0.58 -5.74 0.48
C VAL A 117 1.64 -5.54 1.56
N GLU A 118 1.25 -5.14 2.77
CA GLU A 118 2.15 -5.01 3.92
C GLU A 118 2.89 -6.32 4.20
N LYS A 119 2.16 -7.43 4.25
CA LYS A 119 2.75 -8.77 4.46
C LYS A 119 3.75 -9.14 3.38
N ALA A 120 3.42 -8.89 2.12
CA ALA A 120 4.30 -9.21 0.98
C ALA A 120 5.54 -8.32 0.91
N LEU A 121 5.47 -7.11 1.47
CA LEU A 121 6.61 -6.19 1.65
C LEU A 121 7.38 -6.42 2.95
N ASN A 122 7.02 -7.45 3.76
CA ASN A 122 7.57 -7.73 5.08
C ASN A 122 7.43 -6.55 6.06
N ILE A 123 6.35 -5.79 5.93
CA ILE A 123 6.04 -4.69 6.84
C ILE A 123 5.28 -5.29 8.04
N THR A 124 5.87 -5.13 9.22
CA THR A 124 5.20 -5.53 10.47
C THR A 124 4.26 -4.41 10.89
N GLU A 125 2.98 -4.70 10.96
CA GLU A 125 1.99 -3.76 11.48
C GLU A 125 2.34 -3.37 12.92
N LYS A 126 2.65 -2.09 13.15
CA LYS A 126 2.64 -1.55 14.50
C LYS A 126 1.18 -1.54 14.93
N ALA A 127 0.83 -2.28 15.98
CA ALA A 127 -0.53 -2.35 16.50
C ALA A 127 -1.11 -0.93 16.57
N SER A 128 -2.06 -0.63 15.69
CA SER A 128 -2.84 0.59 15.80
C SER A 128 -3.59 0.54 17.13
N PRO A 129 -3.56 1.59 17.95
CA PRO A 129 -4.42 1.64 19.12
C PRO A 129 -5.86 1.47 18.62
N THR A 130 -6.50 0.39 19.04
CA THR A 130 -7.92 0.15 18.80
C THR A 130 -8.68 1.41 19.21
N PRO A 131 -9.45 2.06 18.33
CA PRO A 131 -10.30 3.14 18.76
C PRO A 131 -11.26 2.57 19.80
N GLY A 132 -11.11 3.04 21.03
CA GLY A 132 -11.99 2.66 22.12
C GLY A 132 -13.45 2.88 21.74
N ARG A 133 -14.26 1.89 22.05
CA ARG A 133 -15.73 1.97 21.98
C ARG A 133 -16.25 3.07 22.88
#